data_d591f06c7c68d0041242d01f5be6c6d7
#
_entry.id   d591f06c7c68d0041242d01f5be6c6d7
#
_cell.length_a   1.000
_cell.length_b   1.000
_cell.length_c   1.000
_cell.angle_alpha   90.00
_cell.angle_beta   90.00
_cell.angle_gamma   90.00
#
_symmetry.space_group_name_H-M   'P 1'
#
loop_
_entity.id
_entity.type
_entity.pdbx_description
1 polymer ?
#
loop_
_entity_poly.entity_id
_entity_poly.type
_entity_poly.pdbx_seq_one_letter_code
_entity_poly.pdbx_strand_id
1 'polypeptide(L)'
;NVYHNKDMTTQPMKGKVDNAFKSATVTKVGKDRYNVVFHTKGMTFMLVKGEIVEMTIEDVENTSGPDFSFSNINLEQKGAYLTKNISCKMKLAGGLAHKNVTCYVKLTKK
;
A
#
# COMPACT_ATOMS: atom_id res chain seq x y z
N ASN A 1 6.33 -4.73 1.75
CA ASN A 1 6.98 -4.03 0.62
C ASN A 1 6.00 -3.84 -0.52
N VAL A 2 6.27 -2.86 -1.37
CA VAL A 2 5.46 -2.58 -2.55
C VAL A 2 6.32 -2.63 -3.80
N TYR A 3 5.73 -3.09 -4.91
CA TYR A 3 6.43 -3.31 -6.18
C TYR A 3 5.57 -2.84 -7.36
N HIS A 4 6.23 -2.40 -8.44
CA HIS A 4 5.56 -2.00 -9.68
C HIS A 4 4.93 -3.17 -10.39
N ASN A 5 5.62 -4.28 -10.42
CA ASN A 5 5.28 -5.42 -11.26
C ASN A 5 4.89 -6.63 -10.43
N LYS A 6 4.14 -7.52 -11.06
CA LYS A 6 3.68 -8.75 -10.41
C LYS A 6 4.83 -9.64 -9.98
N ASP A 7 5.97 -9.57 -10.66
CA ASP A 7 7.17 -10.35 -10.32
C ASP A 7 7.92 -9.80 -9.11
N MET A 8 7.53 -8.62 -8.63
CA MET A 8 8.13 -7.98 -7.45
C MET A 8 9.63 -7.73 -7.57
N THR A 9 10.05 -7.28 -8.75
CA THR A 9 11.46 -7.01 -9.04
C THR A 9 11.81 -5.53 -9.05
N THR A 10 10.83 -4.64 -9.19
CA THR A 10 11.07 -3.18 -9.19
C THR A 10 10.10 -2.48 -8.25
N GLN A 11 10.58 -1.42 -7.60
CA GLN A 11 9.76 -0.65 -6.67
C GLN A 11 9.38 0.71 -7.25
N PRO A 12 8.12 1.18 -7.04
CA PRO A 12 7.68 2.47 -7.54
C PRO A 12 8.49 3.61 -6.92
N MET A 13 8.80 4.61 -7.72
CA MET A 13 9.55 5.79 -7.28
C MET A 13 10.85 5.42 -6.56
N LYS A 14 11.57 4.40 -7.07
CA LYS A 14 12.86 3.92 -6.52
C LYS A 14 12.77 3.58 -5.03
N GLY A 15 11.67 2.97 -4.62
CA GLY A 15 11.45 2.56 -3.23
C GLY A 15 10.84 3.64 -2.35
N LYS A 16 10.51 4.82 -2.87
CA LYS A 16 9.94 5.88 -2.04
C LYS A 16 8.53 5.56 -1.58
N VAL A 17 7.73 4.92 -2.42
CA VAL A 17 6.38 4.49 -2.03
C VAL A 17 6.49 3.43 -0.94
N ASP A 18 7.44 2.49 -1.07
CA ASP A 18 7.68 1.47 -0.06
C ASP A 18 7.99 2.09 1.31
N ASN A 19 8.75 3.17 1.33
CA ASN A 19 9.11 3.86 2.57
C ASN A 19 7.92 4.50 3.28
N ALA A 20 6.82 4.74 2.57
CA ALA A 20 5.59 5.28 3.17
C ALA A 20 4.77 4.20 3.89
N PHE A 21 5.06 2.92 3.68
CA PHE A 21 4.40 1.82 4.36
C PHE A 21 5.22 1.38 5.56
N LYS A 22 4.62 1.40 6.75
CA LYS A 22 5.26 0.93 7.99
C LYS A 22 5.08 -0.57 8.15
N SER A 23 3.83 -1.01 8.08
CA SER A 23 3.44 -2.40 8.31
C SER A 23 1.99 -2.60 7.87
N ALA A 24 1.50 -3.82 8.01
CA ALA A 24 0.08 -4.12 7.83
C ALA A 24 -0.36 -5.10 8.91
N THR A 25 -1.60 -4.92 9.36
CA THR A 25 -2.25 -5.87 10.25
C THR A 25 -3.25 -6.65 9.41
N VAL A 26 -3.08 -7.97 9.36
CA VAL A 26 -3.87 -8.84 8.50
C VAL A 26 -4.61 -9.86 9.37
N THR A 27 -5.93 -9.92 9.21
CA THR A 27 -6.77 -10.88 9.93
C THR A 27 -7.57 -11.70 8.92
N LYS A 28 -7.42 -13.02 8.95
CA LYS A 28 -8.17 -13.89 8.05
C LYS A 28 -9.62 -14.02 8.55
N VAL A 29 -10.57 -13.75 7.65
CA VAL A 29 -12.01 -13.80 7.99
C VAL A 29 -12.78 -14.82 7.18
N GLY A 30 -12.15 -15.47 6.21
CA GLY A 30 -12.74 -16.51 5.39
C GLY A 30 -11.71 -17.12 4.47
N LYS A 31 -12.13 -18.00 3.56
CA LYS A 31 -11.21 -18.59 2.60
C LYS A 31 -10.77 -17.49 1.62
N ASP A 32 -9.45 -17.21 1.60
CA ASP A 32 -8.85 -16.16 0.78
C ASP A 32 -9.42 -14.75 1.05
N ARG A 33 -10.11 -14.58 2.20
CA ARG A 33 -10.70 -13.30 2.60
C ARG A 33 -10.07 -12.79 3.88
N TYR A 34 -9.74 -11.51 3.88
CA TYR A 34 -8.99 -10.89 4.96
C TYR A 34 -9.48 -9.48 5.27
N ASN A 35 -9.35 -9.08 6.53
CA ASN A 35 -9.40 -7.69 6.93
C ASN A 35 -7.95 -7.22 7.02
N VAL A 36 -7.64 -6.09 6.40
CA VAL A 36 -6.27 -5.56 6.36
C VAL A 36 -6.27 -4.09 6.77
N VAL A 37 -5.34 -3.74 7.63
CA VAL A 37 -5.06 -2.33 7.96
C VAL A 37 -3.64 -2.04 7.51
N PHE A 38 -3.49 -1.13 6.55
CA PHE A 38 -2.18 -0.68 6.11
C PHE A 38 -1.77 0.53 6.95
N HIS A 39 -0.69 0.38 7.70
CA HIS A 39 -0.14 1.45 8.53
C HIS A 39 0.88 2.22 7.71
N THR A 40 0.62 3.49 7.47
CA THR A 40 1.47 4.34 6.65
C THR A 40 2.07 5.49 7.46
N LYS A 41 3.04 6.16 6.87
CA LYS A 41 3.69 7.32 7.48
C LYS A 41 4.09 8.30 6.39
N GLY A 42 4.33 9.55 6.79
CA GLY A 42 4.95 10.52 5.89
C GLY A 42 6.37 10.12 5.56
N MET A 43 6.84 10.53 4.40
CA MET A 43 8.20 10.27 3.96
C MET A 43 8.80 11.55 3.37
N THR A 44 10.13 11.62 3.33
CA THR A 44 10.85 12.73 2.73
C THR A 44 11.67 12.20 1.56
N PHE A 45 11.54 12.85 0.41
CA PHE A 45 12.27 12.50 -0.80
C PHE A 45 12.91 13.76 -1.36
N MET A 46 14.25 13.84 -1.34
CA MET A 46 15.01 14.98 -1.85
C MET A 46 14.46 16.33 -1.34
N LEU A 47 14.27 16.42 -0.02
CA LEU A 47 13.70 17.56 0.69
C LEU A 47 12.21 17.81 0.43
N VAL A 48 11.54 16.92 -0.32
CA VAL A 48 10.10 17.00 -0.56
C VAL A 48 9.40 16.01 0.38
N LYS A 49 8.44 16.53 1.14
CA LYS A 49 7.62 15.67 2.02
C LYS A 49 6.47 15.08 1.23
N GLY A 50 6.18 13.80 1.50
CA GLY A 50 5.07 13.10 0.86
C GLY A 50 4.35 12.20 1.84
N GLU A 51 3.09 11.91 1.54
CA GLU A 51 2.28 10.98 2.31
C GLU A 51 1.21 10.36 1.41
N ILE A 52 0.72 9.18 1.81
CA ILE A 52 -0.39 8.54 1.13
C ILE A 52 -1.68 9.14 1.71
N VAL A 53 -2.51 9.72 0.85
CA VAL A 53 -3.78 10.35 1.27
C VAL A 53 -5.00 9.55 0.84
N GLU A 54 -4.83 8.61 -0.09
CA GLU A 54 -5.91 7.76 -0.56
C GLU A 54 -5.36 6.41 -0.98
N MET A 55 -6.09 5.34 -0.65
CA MET A 55 -5.73 3.99 -1.06
C MET A 55 -6.98 3.31 -1.60
N THR A 56 -6.88 2.65 -2.75
CA THR A 56 -8.00 1.98 -3.41
C THR A 56 -7.66 0.50 -3.60
N ILE A 57 -8.55 -0.37 -3.15
CA ILE A 57 -8.44 -1.81 -3.32
C ILE A 57 -9.83 -2.34 -3.72
N GLU A 58 -9.90 -3.14 -4.81
CA GLU A 58 -11.15 -3.73 -5.30
C GLU A 58 -12.24 -2.65 -5.49
N ASP A 59 -11.85 -1.51 -6.06
CA ASP A 59 -12.73 -0.36 -6.33
C ASP A 59 -13.28 0.34 -5.08
N VAL A 60 -12.77 -0.01 -3.89
CA VAL A 60 -13.12 0.68 -2.65
C VAL A 60 -12.05 1.71 -2.34
N GLU A 61 -12.44 2.97 -2.34
CA GLU A 61 -11.56 4.10 -2.01
C GLU A 61 -11.60 4.37 -0.52
N ASN A 62 -10.42 4.54 0.07
CA ASN A 62 -10.29 4.88 1.48
C ASN A 62 -9.41 6.11 1.62
N THR A 63 -9.94 7.16 2.22
CA THR A 63 -9.24 8.42 2.45
C THR A 63 -8.96 8.68 3.93
N SER A 64 -9.20 7.68 4.78
CA SER A 64 -9.10 7.81 6.24
C SER A 64 -7.72 7.40 6.78
N GLY A 65 -6.66 7.83 6.09
CA GLY A 65 -5.30 7.57 6.55
C GLY A 65 -4.95 8.31 7.85
N PRO A 66 -3.76 8.04 8.42
CA PRO A 66 -2.67 7.22 7.87
C PRO A 66 -2.87 5.71 7.96
N ASP A 67 -3.85 5.23 8.70
CA ASP A 67 -4.15 3.80 8.82
C ASP A 67 -5.33 3.47 7.92
N PHE A 68 -5.07 2.80 6.78
CA PHE A 68 -6.10 2.51 5.80
C PHE A 68 -6.66 1.11 6.02
N SER A 69 -7.93 1.02 6.42
CA SER A 69 -8.60 -0.25 6.72
C SER A 69 -9.45 -0.73 5.55
N PHE A 70 -9.33 -2.00 5.24
CA PHE A 70 -10.14 -2.66 4.21
C PHE A 70 -10.70 -3.95 4.79
N SER A 71 -11.99 -4.18 4.61
CA SER A 71 -12.68 -5.35 5.14
C SER A 71 -13.00 -6.34 4.04
N ASN A 72 -12.81 -7.62 4.34
CA ASN A 72 -13.25 -8.73 3.48
C ASN A 72 -12.69 -8.64 2.05
N ILE A 73 -11.40 -8.34 1.93
CA ILE A 73 -10.73 -8.31 0.64
C ILE A 73 -10.08 -9.64 0.32
N ASN A 74 -9.89 -9.91 -0.97
CA ASN A 74 -9.20 -11.10 -1.43
C ASN A 74 -7.70 -10.84 -1.47
N LEU A 75 -6.90 -11.75 -0.90
CA LEU A 75 -5.44 -11.71 -1.02
C LEU A 75 -4.99 -13.02 -1.66
N GLU A 76 -4.07 -12.91 -2.61
CA GLU A 76 -3.48 -14.08 -3.25
C GLU A 76 -2.26 -14.53 -2.46
N GLN A 77 -2.19 -15.81 -2.14
CA GLN A 77 -1.03 -16.38 -1.46
C GLN A 77 -0.03 -16.90 -2.48
N LYS A 78 1.21 -16.46 -2.38
CA LYS A 78 2.32 -16.91 -3.21
C LYS A 78 3.45 -17.36 -2.30
N GLY A 79 3.58 -18.68 -2.12
CA GLY A 79 4.60 -19.23 -1.22
C GLY A 79 4.40 -18.72 0.20
N ALA A 80 5.39 -18.01 0.71
CA ALA A 80 5.42 -17.54 2.09
C ALA A 80 4.78 -16.15 2.30
N TYR A 81 4.20 -15.54 1.28
CA TYR A 81 3.63 -14.21 1.42
C TYR A 81 2.27 -14.08 0.72
N LEU A 82 1.54 -13.02 1.12
CA LEU A 82 0.29 -12.62 0.50
C LEU A 82 0.53 -11.39 -0.37
N THR A 83 -0.20 -11.27 -1.47
CA THR A 83 -0.05 -10.15 -2.39
C THR A 83 -1.40 -9.62 -2.87
N LYS A 84 -1.42 -8.35 -3.24
CA LYS A 84 -2.61 -7.68 -3.78
C LYS A 84 -2.18 -6.49 -4.64
N ASN A 85 -2.89 -6.28 -5.73
CA ASN A 85 -2.75 -5.06 -6.53
C ASN A 85 -3.54 -3.95 -5.86
N ILE A 86 -2.90 -2.81 -5.60
CA ILE A 86 -3.55 -1.66 -4.97
C ILE A 86 -3.17 -0.37 -5.70
N SER A 87 -3.97 0.67 -5.50
CA SER A 87 -3.67 2.01 -6.01
C SER A 87 -3.59 2.98 -4.85
N CYS A 88 -2.60 3.88 -4.91
CA CYS A 88 -2.39 4.89 -3.88
C CYS A 88 -2.30 6.26 -4.52
N LYS A 89 -2.85 7.27 -3.85
CA LYS A 89 -2.63 8.66 -4.22
C LYS A 89 -1.66 9.27 -3.21
N MET A 90 -0.54 9.76 -3.71
CA MET A 90 0.48 10.42 -2.91
C MET A 90 0.30 11.93 -2.99
N LYS A 91 0.31 12.59 -1.85
CA LYS A 91 0.37 14.05 -1.78
C LYS A 91 1.82 14.45 -1.56
N LEU A 92 2.34 15.32 -2.41
CA LEU A 92 3.73 15.75 -2.38
C LEU A 92 3.82 17.26 -2.18
N ALA A 93 4.92 17.71 -1.55
CA ALA A 93 5.23 19.12 -1.37
C ALA A 93 4.09 19.92 -0.71
N GLY A 94 3.49 19.37 0.34
CA GLY A 94 2.43 20.05 1.08
C GLY A 94 1.14 20.26 0.29
N GLY A 95 0.91 19.44 -0.74
CA GLY A 95 -0.29 19.52 -1.56
C GLY A 95 -0.08 20.21 -2.91
N LEU A 96 1.14 20.62 -3.22
CA LEU A 96 1.45 21.24 -4.52
C LEU A 96 1.38 20.21 -5.66
N ALA A 97 1.58 18.94 -5.37
CA ALA A 97 1.52 17.89 -6.37
C ALA A 97 0.86 16.64 -5.79
N HIS A 98 0.19 15.90 -6.66
CA HIS A 98 -0.38 14.59 -6.34
C HIS A 98 0.09 13.59 -7.38
N LYS A 99 0.37 12.37 -6.96
CA LYS A 99 0.79 11.31 -7.86
C LYS A 99 0.02 10.04 -7.55
N ASN A 100 -0.57 9.43 -8.58
CA ASN A 100 -1.23 8.14 -8.47
C ASN A 100 -0.23 7.03 -8.77
N VAL A 101 -0.20 6.03 -7.90
CA VAL A 101 0.71 4.90 -8.03
C VAL A 101 -0.09 3.61 -7.92
N THR A 102 0.06 2.73 -8.92
CA THR A 102 -0.50 1.38 -8.85
C THR A 102 0.66 0.44 -8.53
N CYS A 103 0.47 -0.43 -7.54
CA CYS A 103 1.54 -1.30 -7.09
C CYS A 103 0.99 -2.63 -6.56
N TYR A 104 1.91 -3.59 -6.35
CA TYR A 104 1.60 -4.86 -5.71
C TYR A 104 2.21 -4.84 -4.32
N VAL A 105 1.40 -5.10 -3.29
CA VAL A 105 1.91 -5.22 -1.93
C VAL A 105 2.37 -6.65 -1.68
N LYS A 106 3.45 -6.79 -0.93
CA LYS A 106 3.96 -8.07 -0.47
C LYS A 106 3.87 -8.08 1.05
N LEU A 107 2.99 -8.93 1.57
CA LEU A 107 2.72 -9.04 2.99
C LEU A 107 3.35 -10.31 3.52
N THR A 108 4.43 -10.14 4.26
CA THR A 108 5.19 -11.26 4.83
C THR A 108 4.95 -11.32 6.33
N LYS A 109 4.66 -12.51 6.83
CA LYS A 109 4.46 -12.71 8.27
C LYS A 109 5.80 -12.56 9.00
N LYS A 110 5.74 -11.81 10.08
CA LYS A 110 6.91 -11.69 10.96
C LYS A 110 6.96 -12.84 11.95
#